data_37b3231721dd27afe8f2b7112bf5652b
#
_entry.id   37b3231721dd27afe8f2b7112bf5652b
#
_cell.length_a   1.000
_cell.length_b   1.000
_cell.length_c   1.000
_cell.angle_alpha   90.00
_cell.angle_beta   90.00
_cell.angle_gamma   90.00
#
_symmetry.space_group_name_H-M   'P 1'
#
loop_
_entity.id
_entity.type
_entity.pdbx_description
1 polymer ?
#
loop_
_entity_poly.entity_id
_entity_poly.type
_entity_poly.pdbx_seq_one_letter_code
_entity_poly.pdbx_strand_id
1 'polypeptide(L)'
;MSGRKIDMANSYDEKKRVINCESAAKCGSCAYAGMKYDNELKVKQNYIDKLFKGVCPVDEITGMYRPVHYRNKVHAVVGEDKNGNIITGTYEQNSHVIVPVSECLLEDSQCSRIIATLRELFKSFKYKPYNEDKGCLLYTSDAADTERV
;
A
#
# COMPACT_ATOMS: atom_id res chain seq x y z
N MET A 1 3.79 -8.28 -35.37
CA MET A 1 4.41 -7.30 -34.45
C MET A 1 3.34 -6.95 -33.40
N SER A 2 3.36 -7.66 -32.27
CA SER A 2 2.36 -7.45 -31.21
C SER A 2 2.84 -6.31 -30.33
N GLY A 3 2.17 -5.16 -30.40
CA GLY A 3 2.40 -4.03 -29.52
C GLY A 3 2.09 -4.44 -28.08
N ARG A 4 3.11 -4.50 -27.23
CA ARG A 4 2.93 -4.59 -25.79
C ARG A 4 2.11 -3.35 -25.36
N LYS A 5 0.85 -3.55 -24.94
CA LYS A 5 0.15 -2.58 -24.10
C LYS A 5 1.04 -2.37 -22.88
N ILE A 6 1.57 -1.17 -22.76
CA ILE A 6 2.21 -0.72 -21.53
C ILE A 6 1.04 -0.56 -20.56
N ASP A 7 0.89 -1.52 -19.64
CA ASP A 7 -0.01 -1.38 -18.51
C ASP A 7 0.47 -0.18 -17.69
N MET A 8 -0.25 0.94 -17.82
CA MET A 8 -0.03 2.13 -16.97
C MET A 8 -0.70 1.92 -15.61
N ALA A 9 -0.37 0.79 -14.96
CA ALA A 9 -1.06 0.39 -13.74
C ALA A 9 -0.88 1.42 -12.61
N ASN A 10 0.36 1.89 -12.39
CA ASN A 10 0.64 2.89 -11.36
C ASN A 10 1.65 3.90 -11.89
N SER A 11 1.39 5.19 -11.72
CA SER A 11 2.29 6.25 -12.20
C SER A 11 2.24 7.49 -11.32
N TYR A 12 3.37 8.19 -11.25
CA TYR A 12 3.47 9.53 -10.68
C TYR A 12 3.71 10.55 -11.78
N ASP A 13 2.77 11.47 -11.94
CA ASP A 13 2.92 12.61 -12.87
C ASP A 13 3.73 13.71 -12.16
N GLU A 14 5.01 13.82 -12.48
CA GLU A 14 5.92 14.81 -11.86
C GLU A 14 5.52 16.27 -12.15
N LYS A 15 4.97 16.55 -13.34
CA LYS A 15 4.56 17.92 -13.70
C LYS A 15 3.32 18.36 -12.93
N LYS A 16 2.36 17.46 -12.77
CA LYS A 16 1.13 17.73 -12.03
C LYS A 16 1.24 17.37 -10.55
N ARG A 17 2.28 16.65 -10.17
CA ARG A 17 2.48 16.07 -8.83
C ARG A 17 1.25 15.27 -8.37
N VAL A 18 0.84 14.33 -9.21
CA VAL A 18 -0.33 13.46 -8.96
C VAL A 18 0.10 12.01 -8.95
N ILE A 19 -0.37 11.26 -7.95
CA ILE A 19 -0.27 9.80 -7.89
C ILE A 19 -1.51 9.20 -8.57
N ASN A 20 -1.30 8.47 -9.65
CA ASN A 20 -2.32 7.65 -10.29
C ASN A 20 -2.11 6.19 -9.88
N CYS A 21 -3.10 5.60 -9.24
CA CYS A 21 -3.04 4.22 -8.78
C CYS A 21 -4.38 3.54 -9.06
N GLU A 22 -4.36 2.45 -9.81
CA GLU A 22 -5.58 1.69 -10.16
C GLU A 22 -6.27 1.09 -8.93
N SER A 23 -5.50 0.72 -7.92
CA SER A 23 -6.03 0.14 -6.68
C SER A 23 -6.53 1.17 -5.68
N ALA A 24 -6.35 2.49 -5.94
CA ALA A 24 -6.63 3.54 -4.95
C ALA A 24 -8.07 3.53 -4.43
N ALA A 25 -9.03 3.26 -5.31
CA ALA A 25 -10.46 3.22 -4.94
C ALA A 25 -10.83 2.08 -3.97
N LYS A 26 -10.04 1.01 -3.94
CA LYS A 26 -10.29 -0.18 -3.11
C LYS A 26 -9.32 -0.31 -1.95
N CYS A 27 -8.05 -0.02 -2.19
CA CYS A 27 -6.96 -0.22 -1.23
C CYS A 27 -7.07 0.63 0.05
N GLY A 28 -7.77 1.74 0.04
CA GLY A 28 -7.95 2.59 1.24
C GLY A 28 -6.68 3.22 1.83
N SER A 29 -5.49 2.89 1.34
CA SER A 29 -4.22 3.39 1.90
C SER A 29 -3.86 4.81 1.47
N CYS A 30 -4.51 5.33 0.43
CA CYS A 30 -4.22 6.62 -0.19
C CYS A 30 -5.46 7.50 -0.25
N ALA A 31 -5.76 8.21 0.84
CA ALA A 31 -6.93 9.10 0.92
C ALA A 31 -6.92 10.23 -0.15
N TYR A 32 -5.76 10.57 -0.68
CA TYR A 32 -5.58 11.69 -1.62
C TYR A 32 -5.09 11.25 -3.01
N ALA A 33 -5.17 9.96 -3.34
CA ALA A 33 -4.81 9.49 -4.68
C ALA A 33 -5.65 10.19 -5.74
N GLY A 34 -5.02 10.59 -6.85
CA GLY A 34 -5.65 11.38 -7.91
C GLY A 34 -5.72 12.88 -7.64
N MET A 35 -5.43 13.34 -6.43
CA MET A 35 -5.34 14.76 -6.09
C MET A 35 -3.93 15.30 -6.37
N LYS A 36 -3.84 16.57 -6.79
CA LYS A 36 -2.55 17.26 -6.86
C LYS A 36 -1.97 17.41 -5.46
N TYR A 37 -0.69 17.10 -5.30
CA TYR A 37 -0.03 17.14 -3.99
C TYR A 37 -0.11 18.51 -3.32
N ASP A 38 -0.03 19.59 -4.08
CA ASP A 38 -0.15 20.93 -3.52
C ASP A 38 -1.57 21.21 -2.95
N ASN A 39 -2.60 20.58 -3.52
CA ASN A 39 -3.95 20.65 -2.97
C ASN A 39 -4.09 19.76 -1.73
N GLU A 40 -3.45 18.60 -1.71
CA GLU A 40 -3.36 17.75 -0.53
C GLU A 40 -2.74 18.51 0.65
N LEU A 41 -1.62 19.21 0.43
CA LEU A 41 -0.99 20.04 1.46
C LEU A 41 -1.94 21.13 1.98
N LYS A 42 -2.66 21.81 1.09
CA LYS A 42 -3.66 22.82 1.49
C LYS A 42 -4.80 22.22 2.32
N VAL A 43 -5.30 21.05 1.95
CA VAL A 43 -6.35 20.36 2.72
C VAL A 43 -5.85 20.02 4.11
N LYS A 44 -4.64 19.48 4.21
CA LYS A 44 -4.00 19.14 5.49
C LYS A 44 -3.75 20.38 6.35
N GLN A 45 -3.22 21.46 5.77
CA GLN A 45 -3.01 22.72 6.46
C GLN A 45 -4.33 23.25 7.03
N ASN A 46 -5.35 23.38 6.17
CA ASN A 46 -6.65 23.90 6.59
C ASN A 46 -7.29 23.06 7.70
N TYR A 47 -7.06 21.74 7.71
CA TYR A 47 -7.56 20.87 8.75
C TYR A 47 -6.88 21.18 10.09
N ILE A 48 -5.56 21.31 10.11
CA ILE A 48 -4.79 21.62 11.32
C ILE A 48 -5.10 23.04 11.82
N ASP A 49 -5.17 24.03 10.92
CA ASP A 49 -5.52 25.41 11.26
C ASP A 49 -6.89 25.50 11.97
N LYS A 50 -7.86 24.73 11.49
CA LYS A 50 -9.19 24.65 12.13
C LYS A 50 -9.13 24.00 13.50
N LEU A 51 -8.36 22.92 13.62
CA LEU A 51 -8.23 22.15 14.87
C LEU A 51 -7.59 22.98 15.99
N PHE A 52 -6.55 23.75 15.63
CA PHE A 52 -5.79 24.58 16.59
C PHE A 52 -6.30 26.02 16.70
N LYS A 53 -7.41 26.36 16.03
CA LYS A 53 -7.98 27.70 16.08
C LYS A 53 -8.29 28.12 17.51
N GLY A 54 -7.66 29.20 17.96
CA GLY A 54 -7.82 29.74 19.31
C GLY A 54 -6.96 29.04 20.39
N VAL A 55 -6.15 28.07 20.02
CA VAL A 55 -5.23 27.37 20.91
C VAL A 55 -3.80 27.90 20.74
N CYS A 56 -3.27 27.81 19.50
CA CYS A 56 -1.92 28.31 19.18
C CYS A 56 -1.82 28.62 17.67
N PRO A 57 -0.83 29.45 17.26
CA PRO A 57 -0.49 29.60 15.86
C PRO A 57 0.04 28.28 15.28
N VAL A 58 -0.25 28.03 14.02
CA VAL A 58 0.23 26.86 13.25
C VAL A 58 1.17 27.35 12.16
N ASP A 59 2.36 26.76 12.07
CA ASP A 59 3.30 27.03 11.01
C ASP A 59 2.84 26.42 9.67
N GLU A 60 3.41 26.93 8.58
CA GLU A 60 3.13 26.41 7.24
C GLU A 60 3.62 24.96 7.09
N ILE A 61 2.79 24.10 6.49
CA ILE A 61 3.10 22.69 6.26
C ILE A 61 4.30 22.54 5.33
N THR A 62 5.29 21.78 5.75
CA THR A 62 6.43 21.43 4.92
C THR A 62 6.10 20.21 4.05
N GLY A 63 6.09 20.39 2.75
CA GLY A 63 5.85 19.33 1.78
C GLY A 63 7.12 18.59 1.35
N MET A 64 6.97 17.35 0.92
CA MET A 64 8.05 16.59 0.28
C MET A 64 8.31 17.09 -1.13
N TYR A 65 9.56 17.08 -1.56
CA TYR A 65 9.92 17.35 -2.94
C TYR A 65 9.28 16.35 -3.90
N ARG A 66 9.36 15.05 -3.57
CA ARG A 66 8.78 13.94 -4.33
C ARG A 66 8.00 13.01 -3.40
N PRO A 67 6.66 13.08 -3.40
CA PRO A 67 5.82 12.35 -2.43
C PRO A 67 5.54 10.92 -2.87
N VAL A 68 6.56 10.19 -3.34
CA VAL A 68 6.51 8.77 -3.69
C VAL A 68 7.70 8.03 -3.10
N HIS A 69 7.53 6.72 -2.89
CA HIS A 69 8.55 5.81 -2.39
C HIS A 69 9.17 6.21 -1.03
N TYR A 70 8.37 6.84 -0.17
CA TYR A 70 8.84 7.35 1.14
C TYR A 70 8.53 6.41 2.30
N ARG A 71 7.68 5.40 2.10
CA ARG A 71 7.37 4.41 3.14
C ARG A 71 8.40 3.30 3.16
N ASN A 72 9.13 3.18 4.25
CA ASN A 72 10.10 2.11 4.51
C ASN A 72 9.56 1.03 5.47
N LYS A 73 8.44 1.29 6.18
CA LYS A 73 7.69 0.26 6.90
C LYS A 73 6.46 -0.13 6.08
N VAL A 74 6.45 -1.37 5.59
CA VAL A 74 5.43 -1.90 4.69
C VAL A 74 4.74 -3.10 5.33
N HIS A 75 3.43 -3.18 5.20
CA HIS A 75 2.63 -4.31 5.60
C HIS A 75 1.92 -4.87 4.37
N ALA A 76 2.32 -6.06 3.96
CA ALA A 76 1.63 -6.80 2.90
C ALA A 76 0.85 -7.97 3.50
N VAL A 77 -0.38 -8.11 3.07
CA VAL A 77 -1.21 -9.27 3.39
C VAL A 77 -0.96 -10.34 2.34
N VAL A 78 -0.82 -11.59 2.78
CA VAL A 78 -0.71 -12.77 1.92
C VAL A 78 -1.98 -13.59 2.05
N GLY A 79 -2.61 -13.92 0.93
CA GLY A 79 -3.83 -14.71 0.91
C GLY A 79 -4.00 -15.49 -0.39
N GLU A 80 -5.17 -16.07 -0.57
CA GLU A 80 -5.54 -16.78 -1.79
C GLU A 80 -6.67 -16.06 -2.53
N ASP A 81 -6.60 -16.06 -3.85
CA ASP A 81 -7.72 -15.64 -4.68
C ASP A 81 -8.80 -16.76 -4.76
N LYS A 82 -9.89 -16.48 -5.46
CA LYS A 82 -10.99 -17.44 -5.64
C LYS A 82 -10.58 -18.72 -6.39
N ASN A 83 -9.44 -18.72 -7.05
CA ASN A 83 -8.88 -19.85 -7.80
C ASN A 83 -7.82 -20.61 -7.00
N GLY A 84 -7.53 -20.19 -5.74
CA GLY A 84 -6.48 -20.77 -4.91
C GLY A 84 -5.07 -20.29 -5.24
N ASN A 85 -4.92 -19.21 -6.02
CA ASN A 85 -3.61 -18.63 -6.27
C ASN A 85 -3.20 -17.72 -5.13
N ILE A 86 -1.92 -17.78 -4.75
CA ILE A 86 -1.36 -16.89 -3.73
C ILE A 86 -1.30 -15.47 -4.29
N ILE A 87 -1.93 -14.55 -3.58
CA ILE A 87 -1.93 -13.12 -3.85
C ILE A 87 -1.32 -12.35 -2.68
N THR A 88 -0.73 -11.20 -2.99
CA THR A 88 -0.22 -10.27 -1.99
C THR A 88 -0.82 -8.88 -2.25
N GLY A 89 -1.12 -8.16 -1.18
CA GLY A 89 -1.72 -6.84 -1.31
C GLY A 89 -2.07 -6.23 0.03
N THR A 90 -3.13 -5.44 0.04
CA THR A 90 -3.67 -4.80 1.24
C THR A 90 -5.14 -5.17 1.40
N TYR A 91 -5.69 -5.01 2.58
CA TYR A 91 -7.14 -5.15 2.76
C TYR A 91 -7.88 -3.98 2.11
N GLU A 92 -9.02 -4.29 1.49
CA GLU A 92 -10.00 -3.28 1.11
C GLU A 92 -10.53 -2.58 2.36
N GLN A 93 -10.79 -1.30 2.25
CA GLN A 93 -11.24 -0.49 3.39
C GLN A 93 -12.48 -1.09 4.06
N ASN A 94 -12.41 -1.29 5.38
CA ASN A 94 -13.46 -1.89 6.20
C ASN A 94 -13.85 -3.32 5.79
N SER A 95 -12.95 -4.08 5.20
CA SER A 95 -13.19 -5.47 4.83
C SER A 95 -11.94 -6.32 5.02
N HIS A 96 -12.09 -7.66 4.98
CA HIS A 96 -11.02 -8.64 4.95
C HIS A 96 -10.70 -9.10 3.52
N VAL A 97 -11.24 -8.43 2.52
CA VAL A 97 -10.96 -8.74 1.11
C VAL A 97 -9.60 -8.18 0.73
N ILE A 98 -8.73 -9.04 0.20
CA ILE A 98 -7.40 -8.63 -0.24
C ILE A 98 -7.50 -7.98 -1.62
N VAL A 99 -7.07 -6.74 -1.72
CA VAL A 99 -6.86 -6.04 -2.99
C VAL A 99 -5.45 -6.36 -3.45
N PRO A 100 -5.26 -7.10 -4.55
CA PRO A 100 -3.93 -7.41 -5.06
C PRO A 100 -3.18 -6.12 -5.45
N VAL A 101 -1.96 -5.98 -4.95
CA VAL A 101 -1.07 -4.86 -5.28
C VAL A 101 0.26 -5.45 -5.73
N SER A 102 0.63 -5.19 -6.96
CA SER A 102 1.92 -5.62 -7.53
C SER A 102 3.03 -4.60 -7.25
N GLU A 103 2.69 -3.33 -7.27
CA GLU A 103 3.59 -2.22 -7.02
C GLU A 103 2.83 -1.08 -6.34
N CYS A 104 3.40 -0.55 -5.26
CA CYS A 104 2.86 0.58 -4.53
C CYS A 104 3.77 1.80 -4.66
N LEU A 105 3.26 2.91 -5.16
CA LEU A 105 4.04 4.15 -5.32
C LEU A 105 4.40 4.83 -4.00
N LEU A 106 3.78 4.47 -2.89
CA LEU A 106 4.15 5.02 -1.57
C LEU A 106 5.29 4.26 -0.92
N GLU A 107 5.39 2.96 -1.18
CA GLU A 107 6.37 2.07 -0.59
C GLU A 107 7.72 2.18 -1.30
N ASP A 108 8.80 1.91 -0.58
CA ASP A 108 10.11 1.76 -1.21
C ASP A 108 10.02 0.69 -2.30
N SER A 109 10.58 0.98 -3.47
CA SER A 109 10.52 0.11 -4.64
C SER A 109 11.14 -1.28 -4.40
N GLN A 110 12.08 -1.39 -3.46
CA GLN A 110 12.66 -2.68 -3.08
C GLN A 110 11.65 -3.54 -2.32
N CYS A 111 10.76 -2.93 -1.51
CA CYS A 111 9.72 -3.67 -0.78
C CYS A 111 8.79 -4.41 -1.75
N SER A 112 8.31 -3.76 -2.79
CA SER A 112 7.46 -4.40 -3.81
C SER A 112 8.17 -5.59 -4.47
N ARG A 113 9.47 -5.48 -4.75
CA ARG A 113 10.28 -6.58 -5.32
C ARG A 113 10.45 -7.74 -4.34
N ILE A 114 10.71 -7.45 -3.06
CA ILE A 114 10.82 -8.45 -2.00
C ILE A 114 9.50 -9.21 -1.85
N ILE A 115 8.38 -8.49 -1.77
CA ILE A 115 7.03 -9.08 -1.65
C ILE A 115 6.72 -9.97 -2.86
N ALA A 116 7.05 -9.54 -4.08
CA ALA A 116 6.87 -10.33 -5.28
C ALA A 116 7.70 -11.63 -5.24
N THR A 117 8.96 -11.55 -4.79
CA THR A 117 9.83 -12.71 -4.63
C THR A 117 9.30 -13.68 -3.58
N LEU A 118 8.86 -13.19 -2.44
CA LEU A 118 8.26 -14.01 -1.38
C LEU A 118 7.00 -14.72 -1.88
N ARG A 119 6.14 -14.04 -2.64
CA ARG A 119 4.96 -14.65 -3.23
C ARG A 119 5.31 -15.83 -4.15
N GLU A 120 6.33 -15.70 -4.99
CA GLU A 120 6.79 -16.79 -5.86
C GLU A 120 7.43 -17.94 -5.04
N LEU A 121 8.15 -17.63 -3.98
CA LEU A 121 8.69 -18.65 -3.06
C LEU A 121 7.56 -19.42 -2.37
N PHE A 122 6.54 -18.75 -1.85
CA PHE A 122 5.39 -19.41 -1.23
C PHE A 122 4.69 -20.35 -2.20
N LYS A 123 4.53 -19.96 -3.48
CA LYS A 123 4.02 -20.86 -4.52
C LYS A 123 4.91 -22.07 -4.73
N SER A 124 6.22 -21.86 -4.87
CA SER A 124 7.17 -22.93 -5.14
C SER A 124 7.25 -23.96 -4.01
N PHE A 125 7.18 -23.51 -2.75
CA PHE A 125 7.17 -24.36 -1.56
C PHE A 125 5.77 -24.89 -1.20
N LYS A 126 4.74 -24.51 -1.97
CA LYS A 126 3.32 -24.89 -1.71
C LYS A 126 2.85 -24.48 -0.32
N TYR A 127 3.34 -23.38 0.23
CA TYR A 127 2.84 -22.83 1.47
C TYR A 127 1.42 -22.30 1.28
N LYS A 128 0.58 -22.56 2.27
CA LYS A 128 -0.78 -22.02 2.32
C LYS A 128 -0.80 -20.78 3.18
N PRO A 129 -1.37 -19.66 2.70
CA PRO A 129 -1.59 -18.49 3.52
C PRO A 129 -2.45 -18.79 4.75
N TYR A 130 -2.30 -17.98 5.78
CA TYR A 130 -3.16 -18.05 6.96
C TYR A 130 -4.62 -17.75 6.56
N ASN A 131 -5.51 -18.55 7.10
CA ASN A 131 -6.96 -18.35 6.92
C ASN A 131 -7.57 -18.14 8.30
N GLU A 132 -8.07 -16.92 8.57
CA GLU A 132 -8.66 -16.53 9.84
C GLU A 132 -9.89 -17.37 10.20
N ASP A 133 -10.73 -17.72 9.23
CA ASP A 133 -11.97 -18.48 9.44
C ASP A 133 -11.69 -19.92 9.87
N LYS A 134 -10.54 -20.47 9.48
CA LYS A 134 -10.14 -21.86 9.75
C LYS A 134 -9.12 -21.99 10.88
N GLY A 135 -8.60 -20.87 11.40
CA GLY A 135 -7.55 -20.88 12.42
C GLY A 135 -6.29 -21.65 12.00
N CYS A 136 -6.01 -21.71 10.70
CA CYS A 136 -4.93 -22.53 10.14
C CYS A 136 -3.63 -21.73 10.02
N LEU A 137 -2.54 -22.32 10.53
CA LEU A 137 -1.24 -21.72 10.76
C LEU A 137 -0.42 -21.45 9.47
N LEU A 138 -0.34 -20.20 9.03
CA LEU A 138 0.94 -19.57 8.75
C LEU A 138 0.86 -18.11 9.23
N TYR A 139 1.28 -17.90 10.46
CA TYR A 139 1.35 -16.57 11.04
C TYR A 139 2.62 -15.90 10.53
N THR A 140 2.49 -14.92 9.65
CA THR A 140 3.65 -14.32 8.97
C THR A 140 4.27 -13.14 9.72
N SER A 141 3.61 -12.60 10.76
CA SER A 141 4.17 -11.48 11.53
C SER A 141 4.85 -11.87 12.83
N ASP A 142 4.56 -13.06 13.38
CA ASP A 142 5.10 -13.52 14.68
C ASP A 142 6.00 -14.76 14.58
N ALA A 143 6.46 -15.11 13.39
CA ALA A 143 7.43 -16.22 13.23
C ALA A 143 8.76 -15.98 13.99
N ALA A 144 9.00 -14.74 14.43
CA ALA A 144 10.13 -14.39 15.27
C ALA A 144 9.89 -14.63 16.78
N ASP A 145 8.63 -14.85 17.22
CA ASP A 145 8.31 -15.05 18.65
C ASP A 145 8.15 -16.51 19.04
N THR A 146 8.26 -17.47 18.13
CA THR A 146 8.16 -18.91 18.43
C THR A 146 9.39 -19.51 19.09
N GLU A 147 10.41 -18.75 19.40
CA GLU A 147 11.55 -19.22 20.20
C GLU A 147 11.40 -19.02 21.71
N ARG A 148 10.18 -18.74 22.20
CA ARG A 148 9.89 -18.73 23.62
C ARG A 148 9.11 -19.97 24.05
N VAL A 149 9.74 -21.10 23.98
CA VAL A 149 9.33 -22.26 24.74
C VAL A 149 10.53 -22.78 25.50
#